data_b0c3f7010ec6fa6bb557117110a09d65
#
_entry.id   b0c3f7010ec6fa6bb557117110a09d65
#
_cell.length_a   1.000
_cell.length_b   1.000
_cell.length_c   1.000
_cell.angle_alpha   90.00
_cell.angle_beta   90.00
_cell.angle_gamma   90.00
#
_symmetry.space_group_name_H-M   'P 1'
#
loop_
_entity.id
_entity.type
_entity.pdbx_description
1 polymer ?
#
loop_
_entity_poly.entity_id
_entity_poly.type
_entity_poly.pdbx_seq_one_letter_code
_entity_poly.pdbx_strand_id
1 'polypeptide(L)'
;GGEVFVLDMGKAVKIFDLATKMIHLSGLEVKNELNPDGDIEINITGLRPGEKLFEELLIGDNVSKTKHPMIMRAQEEMLPWGELSVILRSLEGALKESNQEALRSLLMQIVPGFKPQCGIEDILYKK
;
A
#
# COMPACT_ATOMS: atom_id res chain seq x y z
N GLY A 1 13.30 -17.94 -9.25
CA GLY A 1 12.47 -16.74 -9.16
C GLY A 1 11.49 -16.84 -8.00
N GLY A 2 10.74 -15.78 -7.73
CA GLY A 2 9.76 -15.75 -6.64
C GLY A 2 10.34 -15.38 -5.28
N GLU A 3 11.63 -15.14 -5.15
CA GLU A 3 12.23 -14.67 -3.90
C GLU A 3 11.94 -13.18 -3.70
N VAL A 4 11.36 -12.85 -2.55
CA VAL A 4 11.10 -11.47 -2.11
C VAL A 4 11.75 -11.28 -0.76
N PHE A 5 12.50 -10.19 -0.60
CA PHE A 5 13.11 -9.85 0.69
C PHE A 5 12.27 -8.80 1.38
N VAL A 6 11.93 -9.07 2.64
CA VAL A 6 11.08 -8.22 3.47
C VAL A 6 11.87 -7.71 4.66
N LEU A 7 11.82 -6.40 4.87
CA LEU A 7 12.41 -5.77 6.05
C LEU A 7 11.46 -5.91 7.24
N ASP A 8 12.00 -6.36 8.37
CA ASP A 8 11.29 -6.25 9.65
C ASP A 8 11.31 -4.78 10.08
N MET A 9 10.18 -4.12 9.93
CA MET A 9 10.02 -2.70 10.27
C MET A 9 9.79 -2.48 11.77
N GLY A 10 9.81 -3.56 12.57
CA GLY A 10 9.58 -3.48 14.01
C GLY A 10 8.12 -3.20 14.36
N LYS A 11 7.91 -2.48 15.46
CA LYS A 11 6.55 -2.17 15.94
C LYS A 11 5.89 -1.09 15.09
N ALA A 12 4.60 -1.26 14.85
CA ALA A 12 3.79 -0.24 14.18
C ALA A 12 3.84 1.09 14.95
N VAL A 13 4.05 2.18 14.24
CA VAL A 13 4.07 3.54 14.78
C VAL A 13 2.79 4.25 14.35
N LYS A 14 2.07 4.82 15.30
CA LYS A 14 0.90 5.64 14.99
C LYS A 14 1.35 6.92 14.29
N ILE A 15 0.75 7.23 13.15
CA ILE A 15 1.07 8.45 12.37
C ILE A 15 0.83 9.72 13.21
N PHE A 16 -0.20 9.74 14.05
CA PHE A 16 -0.47 10.84 14.96
C PHE A 16 0.70 11.10 15.92
N ASP A 17 1.26 10.03 16.54
CA ASP A 17 2.40 10.14 17.46
C ASP A 17 3.67 10.60 16.71
N LEU A 18 3.84 10.15 15.46
CA LEU A 18 4.93 10.59 14.61
C LEU A 18 4.82 12.08 14.27
N ALA A 19 3.63 12.54 13.86
CA ALA A 19 3.36 13.95 13.56
C ALA A 19 3.63 14.84 14.79
N THR A 20 3.13 14.42 15.96
CA THR A 20 3.40 15.12 17.23
C THR A 20 4.89 15.24 17.52
N LYS A 21 5.66 14.15 17.36
CA LYS A 21 7.11 14.19 17.54
C LYS A 21 7.81 15.12 16.55
N MET A 22 7.39 15.13 15.29
CA MET A 22 7.97 16.01 14.27
C MET A 22 7.73 17.48 14.61
N ILE A 23 6.54 17.84 15.08
CA ILE A 23 6.22 19.20 15.53
C ILE A 23 7.16 19.61 16.68
N HIS A 24 7.28 18.79 17.71
CA HIS A 24 8.15 19.07 18.86
C HIS A 24 9.64 19.15 18.47
N LEU A 25 10.12 18.26 17.57
CA LEU A 25 11.49 18.31 17.08
C LEU A 25 11.79 19.57 16.25
N SER A 26 10.78 20.21 15.70
CA SER A 26 10.89 21.51 15.01
C SER A 26 10.85 22.69 15.96
N GLY A 27 10.80 22.46 17.29
CA GLY A 27 10.71 23.50 18.30
C GLY A 27 9.32 24.15 18.40
N LEU A 28 8.29 23.49 17.85
CA LEU A 28 6.91 23.96 17.81
C LEU A 28 6.02 23.12 18.72
N GLU A 29 4.85 23.64 19.07
CA GLU A 29 3.87 22.96 19.90
C GLU A 29 2.60 22.59 19.14
N VAL A 30 2.00 21.45 19.53
CA VAL A 30 0.73 21.02 18.95
C VAL A 30 -0.40 21.88 19.49
N LYS A 31 -1.15 22.47 18.60
CA LYS A 31 -2.40 23.19 18.90
C LYS A 31 -3.55 22.20 19.07
N ASN A 32 -4.20 22.24 20.24
CA ASN A 32 -5.36 21.41 20.56
C ASN A 32 -6.19 22.07 21.67
N GLU A 33 -7.23 21.40 22.16
CA GLU A 33 -8.09 21.93 23.22
C GLU A 33 -7.36 22.23 24.54
N LEU A 34 -6.29 21.48 24.84
CA LEU A 34 -5.46 21.67 26.05
C LEU A 34 -4.38 22.73 25.84
N ASN A 35 -4.01 23.02 24.61
CA ASN A 35 -3.03 24.04 24.21
C ASN A 35 -3.57 24.85 23.02
N PRO A 36 -4.53 25.78 23.25
CA PRO A 36 -5.14 26.56 22.18
C PRO A 36 -4.19 27.55 21.51
N ASP A 37 -3.10 27.92 22.16
CA ASP A 37 -2.07 28.84 21.66
C ASP A 37 -0.91 28.09 20.96
N GLY A 38 -1.01 26.78 20.79
CA GLY A 38 -0.02 25.99 20.06
C GLY A 38 0.10 26.40 18.60
N ASP A 39 1.24 26.04 17.99
CA ASP A 39 1.63 26.50 16.65
C ASP A 39 0.96 25.74 15.52
N ILE A 40 0.82 24.41 15.64
CA ILE A 40 0.36 23.52 14.56
C ILE A 40 -0.77 22.61 15.03
N GLU A 41 -1.88 22.68 14.32
CA GLU A 41 -3.01 21.78 14.50
C GLU A 41 -2.86 20.52 13.64
N ILE A 42 -3.18 19.35 14.23
CA ILE A 42 -3.20 18.08 13.50
C ILE A 42 -4.65 17.77 13.11
N ASN A 43 -4.95 17.85 11.81
CA ASN A 43 -6.27 17.55 11.28
C ASN A 43 -6.35 16.09 10.78
N ILE A 44 -7.34 15.34 11.27
CA ILE A 44 -7.62 13.98 10.84
C ILE A 44 -8.60 14.01 9.69
N THR A 45 -8.14 13.72 8.47
CA THR A 45 -8.95 13.80 7.24
C THR A 45 -9.65 12.48 6.88
N GLY A 46 -9.35 11.38 7.58
CA GLY A 46 -9.80 10.04 7.22
C GLY A 46 -8.97 9.41 6.08
N LEU A 47 -9.34 8.20 5.69
CA LEU A 47 -8.69 7.47 4.61
C LEU A 47 -9.25 7.92 3.25
N ARG A 48 -8.37 8.10 2.28
CA ARG A 48 -8.74 8.28 0.87
C ARG A 48 -9.07 6.92 0.23
N PRO A 49 -9.81 6.90 -0.89
CA PRO A 49 -9.99 5.68 -1.66
C PRO A 49 -8.65 5.01 -2.00
N GLY A 50 -8.54 3.73 -1.71
CA GLY A 50 -7.32 2.95 -1.95
C GLY A 50 -6.23 3.05 -0.87
N GLU A 51 -6.38 3.93 0.15
CA GLU A 51 -5.49 3.96 1.30
C GLU A 51 -5.81 2.82 2.27
N LYS A 52 -4.78 2.21 2.82
CA LYS A 52 -4.90 1.18 3.87
C LYS A 52 -4.66 1.79 5.24
N LEU A 53 -5.41 1.33 6.24
CA LEU A 53 -5.20 1.74 7.64
C LEU A 53 -3.90 1.17 8.21
N PHE A 54 -3.52 -0.04 7.74
CA PHE A 54 -2.29 -0.73 8.11
C PHE A 54 -1.63 -1.27 6.85
N GLU A 55 -0.31 -1.16 6.78
CA GLU A 55 0.47 -1.85 5.75
C GLU A 55 0.45 -3.36 5.99
N GLU A 56 0.07 -4.10 4.97
CA GLU A 56 0.18 -5.56 4.96
C GLU A 56 1.57 -5.93 4.46
N LEU A 57 2.33 -6.58 5.31
CA LEU A 57 3.55 -7.24 4.85
C LEU A 57 3.14 -8.36 3.89
N LEU A 58 3.80 -8.45 2.72
CA LEU A 58 3.65 -9.55 1.77
C LEU A 58 4.27 -10.83 2.36
N ILE A 59 3.78 -11.27 3.52
CA ILE A 59 4.30 -12.41 4.22
C ILE A 59 3.21 -13.47 4.21
N GLY A 60 3.29 -14.35 3.21
CA GLY A 60 2.63 -15.65 3.28
C GLY A 60 3.31 -16.53 4.33
N ASP A 61 2.81 -17.74 4.53
CA ASP A 61 3.35 -18.71 5.51
C ASP A 61 4.78 -19.20 5.16
N ASN A 62 5.33 -18.83 4.00
CA ASN A 62 6.61 -19.27 3.46
C ASN A 62 7.76 -18.30 3.74
N VAL A 63 7.85 -17.80 4.98
CA VAL A 63 8.91 -16.87 5.37
C VAL A 63 10.08 -17.61 6.01
N SER A 64 11.29 -17.32 5.55
CA SER A 64 12.54 -17.84 6.12
C SER A 64 13.45 -16.70 6.57
N LYS A 65 14.22 -16.95 7.63
CA LYS A 65 15.23 -16.02 8.12
C LYS A 65 16.41 -15.95 7.14
N THR A 66 17.02 -14.78 7.01
CA THR A 66 18.32 -14.62 6.35
C THR A 66 19.44 -14.51 7.38
N LYS A 67 20.67 -14.29 6.93
CA LYS A 67 21.80 -14.00 7.81
C LYS A 67 21.65 -12.64 8.55
N HIS A 68 20.84 -11.75 8.02
CA HIS A 68 20.58 -10.46 8.64
C HIS A 68 19.31 -10.53 9.51
N PRO A 69 19.36 -10.13 10.79
CA PRO A 69 18.24 -10.31 11.72
C PRO A 69 16.97 -9.54 11.32
N MET A 70 17.11 -8.44 10.58
CA MET A 70 15.99 -7.59 10.15
C MET A 70 15.54 -7.84 8.71
N ILE A 71 16.10 -8.87 8.04
CA ILE A 71 15.72 -9.19 6.66
C ILE A 71 15.21 -10.63 6.63
N MET A 72 13.99 -10.78 6.17
CA MET A 72 13.38 -12.09 5.93
C MET A 72 13.27 -12.33 4.43
N ARG A 73 13.26 -13.61 4.03
CA ARG A 73 13.01 -14.04 2.66
C ARG A 73 11.66 -14.74 2.59
N ALA A 74 10.79 -14.27 1.74
CA ALA A 74 9.55 -14.93 1.36
C ALA A 74 9.70 -15.58 -0.01
N GLN A 75 8.96 -16.66 -0.25
CA GLN A 75 8.81 -17.30 -1.55
C GLN A 75 7.37 -17.06 -2.00
N GLU A 76 7.21 -16.12 -2.90
CA GLU A 76 5.90 -15.73 -3.40
C GLU A 76 5.52 -16.50 -4.66
N GLU A 77 4.22 -16.64 -4.89
CA GLU A 77 3.70 -17.16 -6.14
C GLU A 77 4.12 -16.25 -7.31
N MET A 78 4.55 -16.86 -8.38
CA MET A 78 4.96 -16.12 -9.58
C MET A 78 4.43 -16.79 -10.84
N LEU A 79 4.15 -15.99 -11.84
CA LEU A 79 3.82 -16.48 -13.17
C LEU A 79 5.09 -16.62 -14.02
N PRO A 80 5.21 -17.68 -14.82
CA PRO A 80 6.26 -17.78 -15.84
C PRO A 80 6.18 -16.61 -16.81
N TRP A 81 7.34 -16.15 -17.31
CA TRP A 81 7.40 -14.99 -18.21
C TRP A 81 6.49 -15.13 -19.44
N GLY A 82 6.37 -16.33 -20.01
CA GLY A 82 5.49 -16.61 -21.14
C GLY A 82 4.03 -16.23 -20.87
N GLU A 83 3.52 -16.60 -19.71
CA GLU A 83 2.15 -16.28 -19.26
C GLU A 83 2.03 -14.80 -18.89
N LEU A 84 2.94 -14.29 -18.07
CA LEU A 84 2.93 -12.91 -17.63
C LEU A 84 2.97 -11.93 -18.82
N SER A 85 3.80 -12.21 -19.84
CA SER A 85 3.94 -11.36 -21.01
C SER A 85 2.65 -11.22 -21.84
N VAL A 86 1.80 -12.26 -21.87
CA VAL A 86 0.48 -12.22 -22.52
C VAL A 86 -0.46 -11.31 -21.74
N ILE A 87 -0.48 -11.47 -20.43
CA ILE A 87 -1.32 -10.68 -19.53
C ILE A 87 -0.94 -9.19 -19.58
N LEU A 88 0.36 -8.89 -19.58
CA LEU A 88 0.85 -7.51 -19.68
C LEU A 88 0.40 -6.84 -20.98
N ARG A 89 0.37 -7.58 -22.10
CA ARG A 89 -0.18 -7.05 -23.37
C ARG A 89 -1.67 -6.77 -23.29
N SER A 90 -2.43 -7.64 -22.62
CA SER A 90 -3.88 -7.41 -22.42
C SER A 90 -4.14 -6.19 -21.53
N LEU A 91 -3.35 -6.02 -20.46
CA LEU A 91 -3.41 -4.82 -19.62
C LEU A 91 -3.03 -3.54 -20.43
N GLU A 92 -1.99 -3.61 -21.25
CA GLU A 92 -1.60 -2.49 -22.12
C GLU A 92 -2.72 -2.12 -23.11
N GLY A 93 -3.40 -3.11 -23.68
CA GLY A 93 -4.57 -2.89 -24.55
C GLY A 93 -5.70 -2.17 -23.81
N ALA A 94 -6.08 -2.69 -22.64
CA ALA A 94 -7.12 -2.10 -21.81
C ALA A 94 -6.77 -0.67 -21.34
N LEU A 95 -5.50 -0.39 -21.07
CA LEU A 95 -5.01 0.96 -20.73
C LEU A 95 -5.17 1.91 -21.91
N LYS A 96 -4.80 1.51 -23.14
CA LYS A 96 -4.93 2.34 -24.36
C LYS A 96 -6.39 2.69 -24.66
N GLU A 97 -7.30 1.77 -24.34
CA GLU A 97 -8.74 1.95 -24.52
C GLU A 97 -9.40 2.67 -23.34
N SER A 98 -8.64 2.99 -22.28
CA SER A 98 -9.17 3.50 -21.01
C SER A 98 -10.31 2.65 -20.45
N ASN A 99 -10.19 1.34 -20.57
CA ASN A 99 -11.20 0.37 -20.11
C ASN A 99 -10.91 -0.08 -18.67
N GLN A 100 -11.38 0.70 -17.72
CA GLN A 100 -11.14 0.46 -16.27
C GLN A 100 -11.76 -0.85 -15.79
N GLU A 101 -12.90 -1.27 -16.36
CA GLU A 101 -13.55 -2.54 -15.99
C GLU A 101 -12.71 -3.74 -16.43
N ALA A 102 -12.19 -3.70 -17.66
CA ALA A 102 -11.27 -4.73 -18.15
C ALA A 102 -9.98 -4.78 -17.32
N LEU A 103 -9.40 -3.63 -16.98
CA LEU A 103 -8.23 -3.54 -16.11
C LEU A 103 -8.49 -4.17 -14.75
N ARG A 104 -9.60 -3.81 -14.10
CA ARG A 104 -9.99 -4.38 -12.81
C ARG A 104 -10.18 -5.90 -12.89
N SER A 105 -10.87 -6.38 -13.91
CA SER A 105 -11.12 -7.80 -14.12
C SER A 105 -9.84 -8.59 -14.33
N LEU A 106 -8.92 -8.07 -15.15
CA LEU A 106 -7.60 -8.67 -15.35
C LEU A 106 -6.80 -8.71 -14.04
N LEU A 107 -6.75 -7.63 -13.28
CA LEU A 107 -6.05 -7.59 -11.99
C LEU A 107 -6.63 -8.57 -10.99
N MET A 108 -7.95 -8.70 -10.89
CA MET A 108 -8.61 -9.68 -10.02
C MET A 108 -8.28 -11.13 -10.41
N GLN A 109 -8.06 -11.38 -11.70
CA GLN A 109 -7.74 -12.72 -12.22
C GLN A 109 -6.28 -13.10 -11.96
N ILE A 110 -5.35 -12.15 -12.02
CA ILE A 110 -3.91 -12.42 -12.08
C ILE A 110 -3.16 -12.11 -10.78
N VAL A 111 -3.73 -11.27 -9.91
CA VAL A 111 -3.11 -10.91 -8.63
C VAL A 111 -3.77 -11.68 -7.50
N PRO A 112 -3.10 -12.72 -6.95
CA PRO A 112 -3.64 -13.48 -5.83
C PRO A 112 -4.01 -12.55 -4.66
N GLY A 113 -5.22 -12.70 -4.14
CA GLY A 113 -5.70 -11.91 -3.01
C GLY A 113 -6.17 -10.49 -3.32
N PHE A 114 -6.05 -10.00 -4.56
CA PHE A 114 -6.61 -8.71 -4.94
C PHE A 114 -8.14 -8.77 -4.96
N LYS A 115 -8.77 -8.20 -3.93
CA LYS A 115 -10.24 -8.17 -3.73
C LYS A 115 -10.67 -6.73 -3.43
N PRO A 116 -10.81 -5.88 -4.46
CA PRO A 116 -11.19 -4.49 -4.26
C PRO A 116 -12.60 -4.40 -3.63
N GLN A 117 -12.72 -3.67 -2.52
CA GLN A 117 -13.95 -3.54 -1.74
C GLN A 117 -14.87 -2.43 -2.25
N CYS A 118 -14.34 -1.50 -3.05
CA CYS A 118 -15.08 -0.36 -3.61
C CYS A 118 -15.33 -0.52 -5.11
N GLY A 119 -16.16 0.35 -5.67
CA GLY A 119 -16.31 0.54 -7.11
C GLY A 119 -15.03 1.05 -7.78
N ILE A 120 -15.12 1.36 -9.08
CA ILE A 120 -14.05 2.06 -9.80
C ILE A 120 -14.16 3.54 -9.42
N GLU A 121 -13.12 4.08 -8.78
CA GLU A 121 -13.05 5.48 -8.31
C GLU A 121 -12.03 6.31 -9.11
N ASP A 122 -11.81 5.95 -10.36
CA ASP A 122 -11.03 6.75 -11.29
C ASP A 122 -11.82 8.02 -11.66
N ILE A 123 -11.17 9.18 -11.59
CA ILE A 123 -11.76 10.50 -11.93
C ILE A 123 -12.26 10.53 -13.38
N LEU A 124 -11.64 9.76 -14.27
CA LEU A 124 -11.98 9.67 -15.68
C LEU A 124 -13.02 8.58 -16.00
N TYR A 125 -13.37 7.75 -15.02
CA TYR A 125 -14.35 6.69 -15.21
C TYR A 125 -15.77 7.26 -15.31
N LYS A 126 -16.39 7.06 -16.46
CA LYS A 126 -17.80 7.40 -16.68
C LYS A 126 -18.61 6.12 -16.62
N LYS A 127 -19.53 6.02 -15.66
CA LYS A 127 -20.53 4.95 -15.59
C LYS A 127 -21.49 5.01 -16.77
#